data_aba3852b63403056a1d3d1125989af50
#
_entry.id   aba3852b63403056a1d3d1125989af50
#
_cell.length_a   1.000
_cell.length_b   1.000
_cell.length_c   1.000
_cell.angle_alpha   90.00
_cell.angle_beta   90.00
_cell.angle_gamma   90.00
#
_symmetry.space_group_name_H-M   'P 1'
#
loop_
_entity.id
_entity.type
_entity.pdbx_description
1 polymer ?
#
loop_
_entity_poly.entity_id
_entity_poly.type
_entity_poly.pdbx_seq_one_letter_code
_entity_poly.pdbx_strand_id
1 'polypeptide(L)'
;MPYIEAQDRNQMMMCSLDSMVDPESIARIIDKFVDGLNLESMGFKKTEAAVEGRPSYDPRCLLKLYLYGSRKKLRSSRKLEEACHLNVEAKWLMSGLEPDFRTISDFRKDNAKCLKKVFHEFNRKLAEVLTKGFVSVDGSKFQANNSKNNNFTANKLDDRIEWLDRHTDEYLRQLADMDDAEDEAVSGRLTREELEEKLRETQERLERYRGYREYMEQKGLSQISLSDPDARLMKSKNGFIVAYNVQTAVDSETHMIEDYLVTNRVTDHGLTGAAVAGIKEKAGEGIVETVADKGYNEAGDMAACLENGIIPNVMLPDGEDTYELEIPYEDIGDAADTAENPDRIKRSLRAGIIPEEYEGIVESAEVREKRVFIKDGTKEAVINPYGSEEEMQERAGEGYFVRDPERNLVYCPAGEVLRQKSIKKNGNIRYANKTACRHCKNRDKCYKGKNEWKEIDFNKDTLEKPCKDWLEAEGKKVRPGQKAKRGHYEVKKIVRLVFRPDRQKMDQRMCISEHPFGTIKRWMDAGYYLLRGKRKVDGETALMCLGYNLVRAMNLLGFEKMMEAMA
;
A
#
# COMPACT_ATOMS: atom_id res chain seq x y z
N MET A 1 -53.44 -19.85 -31.02
CA MET A 1 -52.99 -20.76 -29.95
C MET A 1 -53.59 -20.24 -28.66
N PRO A 2 -54.16 -21.07 -27.81
CA PRO A 2 -54.65 -20.64 -26.52
C PRO A 2 -53.46 -20.20 -25.64
N TYR A 3 -53.67 -19.23 -24.75
CA TYR A 3 -52.70 -18.83 -23.74
C TYR A 3 -52.48 -19.99 -22.76
N ILE A 4 -51.29 -20.08 -22.17
CA ILE A 4 -51.01 -20.96 -21.04
C ILE A 4 -51.82 -20.45 -19.85
N GLU A 5 -52.65 -21.30 -19.25
CA GLU A 5 -53.47 -20.95 -18.10
C GLU A 5 -52.62 -20.66 -16.88
N ALA A 6 -52.87 -19.53 -16.22
CA ALA A 6 -52.20 -19.15 -14.96
C ALA A 6 -52.86 -19.92 -13.78
N GLN A 7 -52.06 -20.26 -12.79
CA GLN A 7 -52.58 -20.85 -11.54
C GLN A 7 -53.34 -19.83 -10.73
N ASP A 8 -54.38 -20.27 -10.01
CA ASP A 8 -55.12 -19.41 -9.10
C ASP A 8 -54.19 -18.99 -7.93
N ARG A 9 -54.09 -17.68 -7.67
CA ARG A 9 -53.27 -17.12 -6.60
C ARG A 9 -53.74 -17.55 -5.20
N ASN A 10 -55.00 -17.96 -5.04
CA ASN A 10 -55.59 -18.39 -3.78
C ASN A 10 -55.53 -19.92 -3.62
N GLN A 11 -54.96 -20.62 -4.57
CA GLN A 11 -54.80 -22.08 -4.49
C GLN A 11 -53.78 -22.41 -3.39
N MET A 12 -54.16 -23.19 -2.39
CA MET A 12 -53.24 -23.71 -1.37
C MET A 12 -52.32 -24.78 -1.95
N MET A 13 -51.02 -24.57 -1.79
CA MET A 13 -49.97 -25.53 -2.13
C MET A 13 -49.26 -25.99 -0.86
N MET A 14 -49.16 -27.27 -0.65
CA MET A 14 -48.31 -27.85 0.41
C MET A 14 -46.94 -28.19 -0.17
N CYS A 15 -45.92 -27.44 0.18
CA CYS A 15 -44.54 -27.65 -0.22
C CYS A 15 -43.59 -27.34 0.95
N SER A 16 -42.46 -28.07 1.02
CA SER A 16 -41.37 -27.72 1.96
C SER A 16 -40.50 -26.63 1.36
N LEU A 17 -39.81 -25.82 2.18
CA LEU A 17 -38.81 -24.88 1.71
C LEU A 17 -37.73 -25.59 0.86
N ASP A 18 -37.38 -26.82 1.23
CA ASP A 18 -36.36 -27.60 0.53
C ASP A 18 -36.78 -27.96 -0.90
N SER A 19 -38.07 -28.33 -1.10
CA SER A 19 -38.60 -28.65 -2.43
C SER A 19 -38.75 -27.45 -3.37
N MET A 20 -38.63 -26.22 -2.82
CA MET A 20 -38.69 -24.98 -3.59
C MET A 20 -37.31 -24.52 -4.10
N VAL A 21 -36.22 -25.09 -3.60
CA VAL A 21 -34.85 -24.78 -4.01
C VAL A 21 -34.35 -25.82 -4.98
N ASP A 22 -33.80 -25.36 -6.11
CA ASP A 22 -33.25 -26.25 -7.15
C ASP A 22 -32.25 -27.25 -6.54
N PRO A 23 -32.31 -28.52 -6.89
CA PRO A 23 -31.37 -29.54 -6.42
C PRO A 23 -29.90 -29.22 -6.69
N GLU A 24 -29.59 -28.49 -7.79
CA GLU A 24 -28.25 -28.07 -8.16
C GLU A 24 -27.97 -26.59 -7.83
N SER A 25 -28.78 -26.00 -6.95
CA SER A 25 -28.56 -24.62 -6.54
C SER A 25 -27.24 -24.45 -5.80
N ILE A 26 -26.53 -23.35 -6.11
CA ILE A 26 -25.33 -22.92 -5.38
C ILE A 26 -25.62 -22.68 -3.87
N ALA A 27 -26.87 -22.42 -3.51
CA ALA A 27 -27.27 -22.29 -2.11
C ALA A 27 -26.97 -23.57 -1.32
N ARG A 28 -27.16 -24.77 -1.92
CA ARG A 28 -26.87 -26.06 -1.28
C ARG A 28 -25.39 -26.28 -1.05
N ILE A 29 -24.52 -25.79 -1.94
CA ILE A 29 -23.05 -25.81 -1.76
C ILE A 29 -22.65 -24.89 -0.63
N ILE A 30 -23.21 -23.68 -0.57
CA ILE A 30 -22.98 -22.72 0.51
C ILE A 30 -23.39 -23.31 1.85
N ASP A 31 -24.56 -23.93 1.89
CA ASP A 31 -25.10 -24.58 3.08
C ASP A 31 -24.14 -25.64 3.60
N LYS A 32 -23.80 -26.62 2.74
CA LYS A 32 -22.89 -27.71 3.09
C LYS A 32 -21.51 -27.21 3.51
N PHE A 33 -20.94 -26.23 2.79
CA PHE A 33 -19.65 -25.65 3.13
C PHE A 33 -19.65 -25.03 4.54
N VAL A 34 -20.65 -24.17 4.83
CA VAL A 34 -20.71 -23.45 6.10
C VAL A 34 -21.01 -24.39 7.27
N ASP A 35 -21.85 -25.39 7.07
CA ASP A 35 -22.17 -26.39 8.12
C ASP A 35 -20.95 -27.26 8.47
N GLY A 36 -20.05 -27.48 7.51
CA GLY A 36 -18.77 -28.16 7.74
C GLY A 36 -17.71 -27.29 8.48
N LEU A 37 -17.96 -25.99 8.74
CA LEU A 37 -17.00 -25.13 9.40
C LEU A 37 -17.11 -25.21 10.93
N ASN A 38 -15.96 -25.18 11.61
CA ASN A 38 -15.89 -24.94 13.05
C ASN A 38 -15.73 -23.42 13.30
N LEU A 39 -16.87 -22.71 13.38
CA LEU A 39 -16.89 -21.26 13.55
C LEU A 39 -16.31 -20.81 14.90
N GLU A 40 -16.41 -21.62 15.94
CA GLU A 40 -15.84 -21.33 17.25
C GLU A 40 -14.31 -21.27 17.19
N SER A 41 -13.67 -22.30 16.64
CA SER A 41 -12.21 -22.35 16.47
C SER A 41 -11.69 -21.24 15.55
N MET A 42 -12.50 -20.77 14.62
CA MET A 42 -12.20 -19.60 13.77
C MET A 42 -12.33 -18.28 14.54
N GLY A 43 -12.98 -18.28 15.72
CA GLY A 43 -13.14 -17.11 16.59
C GLY A 43 -14.35 -16.25 16.28
N PHE A 44 -15.38 -16.81 15.64
CA PHE A 44 -16.66 -16.12 15.46
C PHE A 44 -17.33 -15.83 16.81
N LYS A 45 -18.02 -14.69 16.88
CA LYS A 45 -18.83 -14.33 18.05
C LYS A 45 -20.22 -14.98 17.97
N LYS A 46 -20.80 -15.24 19.14
CA LYS A 46 -22.14 -15.80 19.30
C LYS A 46 -22.29 -17.23 18.74
N THR A 47 -21.24 -18.00 18.81
CA THR A 47 -21.25 -19.45 18.46
C THR A 47 -21.94 -20.29 19.51
N GLU A 48 -21.95 -19.82 20.77
CA GLU A 48 -22.70 -20.42 21.88
C GLU A 48 -23.95 -19.60 22.17
N ALA A 49 -25.03 -20.28 22.50
CA ALA A 49 -26.28 -19.64 22.91
C ALA A 49 -26.10 -18.96 24.27
N ALA A 50 -26.50 -17.70 24.38
CA ALA A 50 -26.50 -17.01 25.66
C ALA A 50 -27.52 -17.64 26.61
N VAL A 51 -27.15 -17.82 27.90
CA VAL A 51 -28.01 -18.38 28.92
C VAL A 51 -29.17 -17.41 29.28
N GLU A 52 -28.91 -16.11 29.16
CA GLU A 52 -29.89 -15.05 29.48
C GLU A 52 -29.91 -13.98 28.36
N GLY A 53 -31.05 -13.31 28.18
CA GLY A 53 -31.26 -12.23 27.24
C GLY A 53 -32.00 -12.67 25.97
N ARG A 54 -32.04 -11.76 24.96
CA ARG A 54 -32.69 -12.04 23.67
C ARG A 54 -31.88 -13.09 22.91
N PRO A 55 -32.49 -14.17 22.38
CA PRO A 55 -31.82 -15.17 21.59
C PRO A 55 -31.06 -14.55 20.40
N SER A 56 -29.83 -14.98 20.17
CA SER A 56 -29.04 -14.58 19.02
C SER A 56 -29.30 -15.51 17.84
N TYR A 57 -29.17 -14.97 16.62
CA TYR A 57 -29.14 -15.82 15.42
C TYR A 57 -27.86 -16.63 15.40
N ASP A 58 -27.95 -17.88 14.92
CA ASP A 58 -26.77 -18.70 14.65
C ASP A 58 -25.87 -18.00 13.63
N PRO A 59 -24.57 -17.80 13.92
CA PRO A 59 -23.64 -17.17 13.01
C PRO A 59 -23.48 -17.93 11.69
N ARG A 60 -23.77 -19.24 11.62
CA ARG A 60 -23.80 -20.01 10.38
C ARG A 60 -24.84 -19.47 9.40
N CYS A 61 -26.07 -19.22 9.87
CA CYS A 61 -27.14 -18.69 9.02
C CYS A 61 -26.74 -17.33 8.41
N LEU A 62 -26.17 -16.43 9.21
CA LEU A 62 -25.74 -15.12 8.75
C LEU A 62 -24.54 -15.21 7.79
N LEU A 63 -23.62 -16.14 8.00
CA LEU A 63 -22.51 -16.38 7.08
C LEU A 63 -23.02 -16.93 5.73
N LYS A 64 -23.94 -17.91 5.73
CA LYS A 64 -24.60 -18.40 4.54
C LYS A 64 -25.27 -17.28 3.75
N LEU A 65 -25.99 -16.40 4.44
CA LEU A 65 -26.65 -15.24 3.83
C LEU A 65 -25.65 -14.27 3.16
N TYR A 66 -24.50 -14.00 3.79
CA TYR A 66 -23.46 -13.15 3.19
C TYR A 66 -22.79 -13.77 1.98
N LEU A 67 -22.51 -15.09 2.01
CA LEU A 67 -21.94 -15.81 0.86
C LEU A 67 -22.92 -15.82 -0.32
N TYR A 68 -24.18 -16.10 -0.04
CA TYR A 68 -25.24 -16.02 -1.04
C TYR A 68 -25.38 -14.59 -1.61
N GLY A 69 -25.38 -13.59 -0.74
CA GLY A 69 -25.46 -12.19 -1.13
C GLY A 69 -24.30 -11.74 -2.03
N SER A 70 -23.07 -12.19 -1.76
CA SER A 70 -21.92 -11.88 -2.62
C SER A 70 -22.09 -12.45 -4.03
N ARG A 71 -22.70 -13.63 -4.18
CA ARG A 71 -23.02 -14.22 -5.48
C ARG A 71 -24.16 -13.49 -6.22
N LYS A 72 -25.17 -13.02 -5.49
CA LYS A 72 -26.38 -12.38 -6.07
C LYS A 72 -26.31 -10.83 -6.11
N LYS A 73 -25.15 -10.22 -5.87
CA LYS A 73 -24.93 -8.74 -5.80
C LYS A 73 -25.70 -8.04 -4.67
N LEU A 74 -26.06 -8.79 -3.62
CA LEU A 74 -26.78 -8.28 -2.46
C LEU A 74 -25.79 -7.89 -1.36
N ARG A 75 -25.13 -6.73 -1.49
CA ARG A 75 -24.04 -6.32 -0.59
C ARG A 75 -24.50 -5.58 0.67
N SER A 76 -25.56 -4.80 0.59
CA SER A 76 -26.06 -4.06 1.74
C SER A 76 -26.91 -4.93 2.65
N SER A 77 -26.83 -4.68 3.97
CA SER A 77 -27.62 -5.42 4.96
C SER A 77 -29.13 -5.29 4.73
N ARG A 78 -29.60 -4.15 4.19
CA ARG A 78 -31.02 -3.95 3.83
C ARG A 78 -31.46 -4.83 2.66
N LYS A 79 -30.60 -4.96 1.62
CA LYS A 79 -30.90 -5.88 0.51
C LYS A 79 -30.87 -7.34 0.94
N LEU A 80 -30.03 -7.69 1.92
CA LEU A 80 -29.99 -9.04 2.48
C LEU A 80 -31.22 -9.32 3.35
N GLU A 81 -31.69 -8.37 4.15
CA GLU A 81 -32.97 -8.42 4.87
C GLU A 81 -34.12 -8.61 3.89
N GLU A 82 -34.22 -7.77 2.86
CA GLU A 82 -35.24 -7.92 1.80
C GLU A 82 -35.20 -9.29 1.12
N ALA A 83 -34.00 -9.84 0.88
CA ALA A 83 -33.85 -11.18 0.31
C ALA A 83 -34.39 -12.26 1.25
N CYS A 84 -34.27 -12.14 2.56
CA CYS A 84 -34.87 -13.07 3.52
C CYS A 84 -36.41 -13.07 3.44
N HIS A 85 -37.02 -11.95 3.04
CA HIS A 85 -38.49 -11.88 2.86
C HIS A 85 -38.96 -12.33 1.49
N LEU A 86 -38.19 -12.13 0.43
CA LEU A 86 -38.67 -12.27 -0.95
C LEU A 86 -38.04 -13.42 -1.73
N ASN A 87 -36.84 -13.88 -1.36
CA ASN A 87 -36.08 -14.85 -2.12
C ASN A 87 -36.11 -16.23 -1.46
N VAL A 88 -36.54 -17.25 -2.19
CA VAL A 88 -36.71 -18.61 -1.67
C VAL A 88 -35.38 -19.24 -1.23
N GLU A 89 -34.28 -19.07 -2.01
CA GLU A 89 -32.97 -19.59 -1.65
C GLU A 89 -32.42 -18.93 -0.35
N ALA A 90 -32.63 -17.61 -0.20
CA ALA A 90 -32.25 -16.89 1.02
C ALA A 90 -33.09 -17.34 2.23
N LYS A 91 -34.40 -17.52 2.06
CA LYS A 91 -35.27 -18.11 3.11
C LYS A 91 -34.82 -19.52 3.52
N TRP A 92 -34.48 -20.33 2.54
CA TRP A 92 -34.00 -21.70 2.80
C TRP A 92 -32.69 -21.70 3.59
N LEU A 93 -31.69 -20.90 3.16
CA LEU A 93 -30.40 -20.74 3.87
C LEU A 93 -30.55 -20.22 5.30
N MET A 94 -31.55 -19.37 5.53
CA MET A 94 -31.88 -18.82 6.82
C MET A 94 -32.85 -19.69 7.64
N SER A 95 -33.26 -20.84 7.12
CA SER A 95 -34.27 -21.73 7.76
C SER A 95 -35.57 -20.97 8.13
N GLY A 96 -36.00 -20.04 7.26
CA GLY A 96 -37.17 -19.20 7.48
C GLY A 96 -36.97 -18.04 8.44
N LEU A 97 -35.77 -17.81 8.96
CA LEU A 97 -35.45 -16.68 9.85
C LEU A 97 -35.32 -15.38 9.04
N GLU A 98 -35.81 -14.29 9.61
CA GLU A 98 -35.83 -12.95 9.00
C GLU A 98 -35.12 -11.91 9.90
N PRO A 99 -33.79 -11.89 9.94
CA PRO A 99 -33.04 -10.94 10.74
C PRO A 99 -33.15 -9.51 10.18
N ASP A 100 -33.23 -8.53 11.08
CA ASP A 100 -33.19 -7.14 10.69
C ASP A 100 -31.80 -6.72 10.14
N PHE A 101 -31.75 -5.63 9.36
CA PHE A 101 -30.54 -5.14 8.71
C PHE A 101 -29.43 -4.76 9.69
N ARG A 102 -29.75 -4.41 10.95
CA ARG A 102 -28.75 -4.08 11.98
C ARG A 102 -28.06 -5.35 12.44
N THR A 103 -28.81 -6.40 12.74
CA THR A 103 -28.29 -7.72 13.09
C THR A 103 -27.36 -8.25 12.00
N ILE A 104 -27.77 -8.16 10.73
CA ILE A 104 -26.95 -8.54 9.57
C ILE A 104 -25.67 -7.71 9.50
N SER A 105 -25.77 -6.38 9.63
CA SER A 105 -24.61 -5.47 9.60
C SER A 105 -23.63 -5.71 10.75
N ASP A 106 -24.13 -5.90 11.96
CA ASP A 106 -23.31 -6.14 13.15
C ASP A 106 -22.57 -7.48 13.07
N PHE A 107 -23.17 -8.53 12.50
CA PHE A 107 -22.49 -9.79 12.26
C PHE A 107 -21.21 -9.57 11.44
N ARG A 108 -21.30 -8.90 10.28
CA ARG A 108 -20.14 -8.63 9.41
C ARG A 108 -19.08 -7.78 10.10
N LYS A 109 -19.51 -6.72 10.81
CA LYS A 109 -18.62 -5.82 11.54
C LYS A 109 -17.86 -6.55 12.66
N ASP A 110 -18.56 -7.40 13.39
CA ASP A 110 -18.03 -8.06 14.59
C ASP A 110 -17.14 -9.25 14.26
N ASN A 111 -17.41 -9.93 13.14
CA ASN A 111 -16.70 -11.13 12.70
C ASN A 111 -15.72 -10.88 11.54
N ALA A 112 -15.43 -9.62 11.19
CA ALA A 112 -14.58 -9.28 10.04
C ALA A 112 -13.22 -9.98 10.05
N LYS A 113 -12.60 -10.19 11.22
CA LYS A 113 -11.32 -10.92 11.35
C LYS A 113 -11.41 -12.40 10.99
N CYS A 114 -12.58 -12.99 11.18
CA CYS A 114 -12.78 -14.42 10.98
C CYS A 114 -13.06 -14.76 9.51
N LEU A 115 -13.56 -13.80 8.73
CA LEU A 115 -13.94 -14.00 7.34
C LEU A 115 -12.77 -14.41 6.45
N LYS A 116 -11.56 -13.91 6.72
CA LYS A 116 -10.35 -14.33 5.99
C LYS A 116 -10.02 -15.81 6.25
N LYS A 117 -10.26 -16.31 7.46
CA LYS A 117 -10.09 -17.74 7.76
C LYS A 117 -11.08 -18.61 6.99
N VAL A 118 -12.32 -18.14 6.83
CA VAL A 118 -13.33 -18.84 6.00
C VAL A 118 -12.89 -18.92 4.54
N PHE A 119 -12.35 -17.83 3.99
CA PHE A 119 -11.79 -17.80 2.65
C PHE A 119 -10.64 -18.80 2.50
N HIS A 120 -9.71 -18.85 3.44
CA HIS A 120 -8.60 -19.80 3.38
C HIS A 120 -9.07 -21.24 3.54
N GLU A 121 -10.08 -21.51 4.36
CA GLU A 121 -10.62 -22.85 4.52
C GLU A 121 -11.33 -23.35 3.25
N PHE A 122 -12.04 -22.46 2.56
CA PHE A 122 -12.62 -22.77 1.26
C PHE A 122 -11.54 -23.17 0.24
N ASN A 123 -10.48 -22.40 0.13
CA ASN A 123 -9.36 -22.70 -0.77
C ASN A 123 -8.64 -23.99 -0.36
N ARG A 124 -8.52 -24.29 0.95
CA ARG A 124 -7.92 -25.53 1.45
C ARG A 124 -8.71 -26.77 0.99
N LYS A 125 -10.03 -26.74 1.12
CA LYS A 125 -10.89 -27.84 0.66
C LYS A 125 -10.76 -28.09 -0.86
N LEU A 126 -10.60 -27.04 -1.64
CA LEU A 126 -10.43 -27.14 -3.09
C LEU A 126 -9.02 -27.54 -3.54
N ALA A 127 -8.01 -27.32 -2.70
CA ALA A 127 -6.63 -27.67 -3.05
C ALA A 127 -6.41 -29.16 -3.31
N GLU A 128 -7.27 -30.03 -2.78
CA GLU A 128 -7.20 -31.48 -2.97
C GLU A 128 -7.73 -31.94 -4.35
N VAL A 129 -8.54 -31.09 -5.01
CA VAL A 129 -9.25 -31.45 -6.26
C VAL A 129 -8.84 -30.58 -7.46
N LEU A 130 -8.05 -29.53 -7.25
CA LEU A 130 -7.61 -28.62 -8.30
C LEU A 130 -6.08 -28.61 -8.39
N THR A 131 -5.56 -28.79 -9.61
CA THR A 131 -4.13 -28.59 -9.90
C THR A 131 -3.81 -27.12 -9.91
N LYS A 132 -2.69 -26.73 -9.30
CA LYS A 132 -2.22 -25.36 -9.20
C LYS A 132 -0.97 -25.14 -10.04
N GLY A 133 -0.83 -23.92 -10.55
CA GLY A 133 0.33 -23.45 -11.28
C GLY A 133 1.11 -22.38 -10.52
N PHE A 134 1.73 -21.47 -11.26
CA PHE A 134 2.35 -20.28 -10.67
C PHE A 134 1.29 -19.23 -10.29
N VAL A 135 1.69 -18.23 -9.51
CA VAL A 135 0.78 -17.23 -8.96
C VAL A 135 0.98 -15.88 -9.63
N SER A 136 -0.08 -15.30 -10.17
CA SER A 136 -0.06 -13.92 -10.71
C SER A 136 -0.48 -12.92 -9.65
N VAL A 137 0.39 -11.95 -9.35
CA VAL A 137 0.14 -10.86 -8.39
C VAL A 137 -0.23 -9.59 -9.14
N ASP A 138 -1.36 -8.99 -8.75
CA ASP A 138 -1.78 -7.69 -9.27
C ASP A 138 -2.54 -6.91 -8.21
N GLY A 139 -2.52 -5.57 -8.35
CA GLY A 139 -3.12 -4.64 -7.41
C GLY A 139 -4.25 -3.81 -8.02
N SER A 140 -5.31 -3.61 -7.26
CA SER A 140 -6.38 -2.71 -7.69
C SER A 140 -6.90 -1.84 -6.57
N LYS A 141 -7.25 -0.59 -6.91
CA LYS A 141 -7.75 0.40 -5.95
C LYS A 141 -9.26 0.23 -5.78
N PHE A 142 -9.71 0.02 -4.54
CA PHE A 142 -11.12 -0.08 -4.15
C PHE A 142 -11.51 1.14 -3.32
N GLN A 143 -12.58 1.79 -3.73
CA GLN A 143 -13.02 3.03 -3.08
C GLN A 143 -13.40 2.78 -1.61
N ALA A 144 -12.83 3.55 -0.70
CA ALA A 144 -13.20 3.54 0.71
C ALA A 144 -14.55 4.23 0.93
N ASN A 145 -15.21 3.92 2.05
CA ASN A 145 -16.42 4.62 2.48
C ASN A 145 -16.07 6.03 3.00
N ASN A 146 -15.59 6.86 2.09
CA ASN A 146 -15.19 8.25 2.34
C ASN A 146 -15.27 9.09 1.06
N SER A 147 -15.31 10.42 1.22
CA SER A 147 -15.24 11.37 0.10
C SER A 147 -13.87 12.04 0.02
N LYS A 148 -13.50 12.55 -1.17
CA LYS A 148 -12.26 13.33 -1.38
C LYS A 148 -12.20 14.58 -0.49
N ASN A 149 -13.34 15.17 -0.18
CA ASN A 149 -13.41 16.39 0.62
C ASN A 149 -12.99 16.16 2.07
N ASN A 150 -13.16 14.92 2.56
CA ASN A 150 -12.78 14.49 3.90
C ASN A 150 -11.35 13.91 3.97
N ASN A 151 -10.54 14.08 2.92
CA ASN A 151 -9.14 13.70 2.92
C ASN A 151 -8.26 14.95 2.91
N PHE A 152 -7.35 15.05 3.88
CA PHE A 152 -6.50 16.19 4.09
C PHE A 152 -5.02 15.80 4.01
N THR A 153 -4.25 16.58 3.26
CA THR A 153 -2.80 16.64 3.34
C THR A 153 -2.39 17.67 4.39
N ALA A 154 -1.13 17.67 4.82
CA ALA A 154 -0.61 18.66 5.75
C ALA A 154 -0.93 20.09 5.29
N ASN A 155 -0.59 20.45 4.05
CA ASN A 155 -0.85 21.78 3.49
C ASN A 155 -2.34 22.15 3.49
N LYS A 156 -3.22 21.20 3.11
CA LYS A 156 -4.67 21.44 3.11
C LYS A 156 -5.22 21.63 4.53
N LEU A 157 -4.62 20.98 5.53
CA LEU A 157 -4.96 21.22 6.95
C LEU A 157 -4.46 22.60 7.41
N ASP A 158 -3.22 22.94 7.08
CA ASP A 158 -2.62 24.22 7.44
C ASP A 158 -3.42 25.39 6.84
N ASP A 159 -3.77 25.33 5.53
CA ASP A 159 -4.66 26.28 4.85
C ASP A 159 -6.03 26.40 5.55
N ARG A 160 -6.58 25.28 6.01
CA ARG A 160 -7.90 25.25 6.66
C ARG A 160 -7.87 25.79 8.08
N ILE A 161 -6.79 25.51 8.82
CA ILE A 161 -6.54 26.07 10.15
C ILE A 161 -6.40 27.59 10.03
N GLU A 162 -5.57 28.09 9.11
CA GLU A 162 -5.38 29.51 8.89
C GLU A 162 -6.68 30.21 8.49
N TRP A 163 -7.51 29.58 7.65
CA TRP A 163 -8.82 30.12 7.28
C TRP A 163 -9.75 30.22 8.50
N LEU A 164 -9.78 29.20 9.36
CA LEU A 164 -10.61 29.18 10.58
C LEU A 164 -10.09 30.18 11.63
N ASP A 165 -8.77 30.31 11.78
CA ASP A 165 -8.17 31.32 12.68
C ASP A 165 -8.60 32.73 12.26
N ARG A 166 -8.49 33.06 10.97
CA ARG A 166 -8.92 34.37 10.45
C ARG A 166 -10.41 34.66 10.70
N HIS A 167 -11.29 33.66 10.52
CA HIS A 167 -12.73 33.83 10.77
C HIS A 167 -13.05 33.92 12.27
N THR A 168 -12.29 33.23 13.11
CA THR A 168 -12.38 33.38 14.58
C THR A 168 -12.06 34.81 14.99
N ASP A 169 -10.96 35.36 14.48
CA ASP A 169 -10.57 36.73 14.73
C ASP A 169 -11.60 37.77 14.23
N GLU A 170 -12.21 37.48 13.06
CA GLU A 170 -13.25 38.33 12.49
C GLU A 170 -14.53 38.33 13.35
N TYR A 171 -14.99 37.16 13.80
CA TYR A 171 -16.17 37.07 14.71
C TYR A 171 -15.91 37.73 16.06
N LEU A 172 -14.68 37.59 16.61
CA LEU A 172 -14.29 38.29 17.86
C LEU A 172 -14.30 39.81 17.69
N ARG A 173 -13.83 40.33 16.54
CA ARG A 173 -13.91 41.79 16.25
C ARG A 173 -15.35 42.25 16.13
N GLN A 174 -16.20 41.49 15.40
CA GLN A 174 -17.61 41.85 15.26
C GLN A 174 -18.34 41.87 16.61
N LEU A 175 -18.02 40.96 17.52
CA LEU A 175 -18.56 40.96 18.89
C LEU A 175 -18.06 42.16 19.69
N ALA A 176 -16.76 42.50 19.59
CA ALA A 176 -16.21 43.68 20.26
C ALA A 176 -16.82 44.99 19.72
N ASP A 177 -17.00 45.10 18.38
CA ASP A 177 -17.66 46.26 17.75
C ASP A 177 -19.12 46.41 18.21
N MET A 178 -19.80 45.30 18.53
CA MET A 178 -21.17 45.32 19.09
C MET A 178 -21.19 45.70 20.56
N ASP A 179 -20.14 45.38 21.33
CA ASP A 179 -20.00 45.82 22.73
C ASP A 179 -19.72 47.31 22.85
N ASP A 180 -18.99 47.89 21.86
CA ASP A 180 -18.68 49.32 21.81
C ASP A 180 -19.81 50.19 21.23
N ALA A 181 -20.75 49.61 20.50
CA ALA A 181 -21.89 50.31 19.92
C ALA A 181 -23.13 50.18 20.82
N GLU A 182 -23.30 51.09 21.76
CA GLU A 182 -24.57 51.33 22.44
C GLU A 182 -25.60 51.82 21.40
N ASP A 183 -26.61 50.94 21.11
CA ASP A 183 -27.84 51.27 20.37
C ASP A 183 -27.71 51.82 18.93
N GLU A 184 -27.51 50.93 17.94
CA GLU A 184 -28.16 51.09 16.62
C GLU A 184 -28.39 49.71 15.95
N ALA A 185 -29.63 49.31 15.88
CA ALA A 185 -30.07 48.15 15.12
C ALA A 185 -29.87 48.38 13.63
N VAL A 186 -28.75 47.93 13.07
CA VAL A 186 -28.51 47.91 11.62
C VAL A 186 -29.07 46.62 11.05
N SER A 187 -30.17 46.74 10.34
CA SER A 187 -30.81 45.68 9.57
C SER A 187 -29.78 45.00 8.64
N GLY A 188 -29.52 43.70 8.81
CA GLY A 188 -28.67 42.90 7.95
C GLY A 188 -27.40 42.33 8.59
N ARG A 189 -27.10 42.66 9.86
CA ARG A 189 -26.03 42.04 10.63
C ARG A 189 -26.55 40.84 11.43
N LEU A 190 -25.67 39.87 11.65
CA LEU A 190 -25.95 38.73 12.53
C LEU A 190 -26.25 39.23 13.95
N THR A 191 -27.17 38.57 14.64
CA THR A 191 -27.40 38.85 16.06
C THR A 191 -26.20 38.42 16.91
N ARG A 192 -26.07 38.95 18.11
CA ARG A 192 -25.02 38.58 19.06
C ARG A 192 -25.00 37.07 19.32
N GLU A 193 -26.18 36.50 19.53
CA GLU A 193 -26.34 35.06 19.80
C GLU A 193 -25.91 34.21 18.58
N GLU A 194 -26.24 34.63 17.37
CA GLU A 194 -25.79 33.99 16.13
C GLU A 194 -24.26 34.09 15.91
N LEU A 195 -23.65 35.20 16.30
CA LEU A 195 -22.19 35.38 16.25
C LEU A 195 -21.47 34.52 17.28
N GLU A 196 -21.97 34.46 18.52
CA GLU A 196 -21.43 33.62 19.57
C GLU A 196 -21.52 32.12 19.22
N GLU A 197 -22.63 31.70 18.61
CA GLU A 197 -22.79 30.32 18.14
C GLU A 197 -21.80 29.99 17.00
N LYS A 198 -21.67 30.86 16.00
CA LYS A 198 -20.69 30.70 14.90
C LYS A 198 -19.25 30.70 15.40
N LEU A 199 -18.95 31.54 16.38
CA LEU A 199 -17.62 31.58 17.00
C LEU A 199 -17.32 30.23 17.69
N ARG A 200 -18.26 29.74 18.48
CA ARG A 200 -18.12 28.43 19.17
C ARG A 200 -17.92 27.30 18.17
N GLU A 201 -18.78 27.21 17.14
CA GLU A 201 -18.64 26.19 16.09
C GLU A 201 -17.29 26.29 15.38
N THR A 202 -16.82 27.50 15.10
CA THR A 202 -15.54 27.74 14.43
C THR A 202 -14.37 27.32 15.29
N GLN A 203 -14.39 27.65 16.58
CA GLN A 203 -13.36 27.24 17.55
C GLN A 203 -13.31 25.72 17.74
N GLU A 204 -14.46 25.05 17.88
CA GLU A 204 -14.52 23.58 17.96
C GLU A 204 -13.95 22.91 16.70
N ARG A 205 -14.21 23.49 15.53
CA ARG A 205 -13.65 23.00 14.27
C ARG A 205 -12.15 23.21 14.20
N LEU A 206 -11.67 24.37 14.65
CA LEU A 206 -10.26 24.73 14.70
C LEU A 206 -9.46 23.77 15.60
N GLU A 207 -9.92 23.52 16.82
CA GLU A 207 -9.30 22.55 17.72
C GLU A 207 -9.24 21.15 17.12
N ARG A 208 -10.32 20.72 16.44
CA ARG A 208 -10.38 19.44 15.76
C ARG A 208 -9.35 19.32 14.65
N TYR A 209 -9.20 20.36 13.81
CA TYR A 209 -8.20 20.34 12.73
C TYR A 209 -6.76 20.43 13.25
N ARG A 210 -6.50 21.18 14.32
CA ARG A 210 -5.20 21.20 15.01
C ARG A 210 -4.87 19.81 15.57
N GLY A 211 -5.82 19.13 16.21
CA GLY A 211 -5.65 17.76 16.68
C GLY A 211 -5.34 16.77 15.53
N TYR A 212 -5.95 16.92 14.35
CA TYR A 212 -5.60 16.11 13.18
C TYR A 212 -4.18 16.40 12.68
N ARG A 213 -3.74 17.64 12.72
CA ARG A 213 -2.40 18.05 12.31
C ARG A 213 -1.33 17.46 13.22
N GLU A 214 -1.53 17.54 14.52
CA GLU A 214 -0.67 16.93 15.54
C GLU A 214 -0.61 15.40 15.38
N TYR A 215 -1.75 14.76 15.20
CA TYR A 215 -1.81 13.32 14.97
C TYR A 215 -1.01 12.90 13.72
N MET A 216 -1.12 13.65 12.64
CA MET A 216 -0.33 13.40 11.42
C MET A 216 1.18 13.50 11.68
N GLU A 217 1.62 14.51 12.44
CA GLU A 217 3.02 14.69 12.82
C GLU A 217 3.54 13.56 13.70
N GLN A 218 2.81 13.22 14.75
CA GLN A 218 3.16 12.13 15.67
C GLN A 218 3.28 10.77 14.97
N LYS A 219 2.45 10.53 13.96
CA LYS A 219 2.42 9.29 13.18
C LYS A 219 3.24 9.32 11.89
N GLY A 220 3.85 10.46 11.55
CA GLY A 220 4.59 10.65 10.30
C GLY A 220 3.73 10.45 9.04
N LEU A 221 2.44 10.83 9.09
CA LEU A 221 1.50 10.66 8.01
C LEU A 221 1.54 11.83 7.04
N SER A 222 1.59 11.55 5.73
CA SER A 222 1.51 12.58 4.68
C SER A 222 0.08 13.05 4.42
N GLN A 223 -0.92 12.28 4.83
CA GLN A 223 -2.34 12.59 4.67
C GLN A 223 -3.20 11.86 5.71
N ILE A 224 -4.37 12.43 6.01
CA ILE A 224 -5.38 11.84 6.88
C ILE A 224 -6.76 11.89 6.23
N SER A 225 -7.53 10.83 6.42
CA SER A 225 -8.92 10.73 5.98
C SER A 225 -9.83 10.72 7.22
N LEU A 226 -10.71 11.72 7.33
CA LEU A 226 -11.49 11.92 8.57
C LEU A 226 -12.55 10.85 8.83
N SER A 227 -13.14 10.32 7.75
CA SER A 227 -14.20 9.29 7.87
C SER A 227 -13.61 7.88 8.00
N ASP A 228 -12.44 7.65 7.40
CA ASP A 228 -11.73 6.38 7.43
C ASP A 228 -10.21 6.65 7.49
N PRO A 229 -9.63 6.75 8.71
CA PRO A 229 -8.24 7.14 8.91
C PRO A 229 -7.20 6.22 8.25
N ASP A 230 -7.58 4.98 7.96
CA ASP A 230 -6.71 4.00 7.31
C ASP A 230 -6.69 4.16 5.78
N ALA A 231 -7.72 4.75 5.19
CA ALA A 231 -7.80 4.96 3.75
C ALA A 231 -6.88 6.09 3.28
N ARG A 232 -6.43 6.03 2.02
CA ARG A 232 -5.53 7.03 1.42
C ARG A 232 -6.06 7.52 0.08
N LEU A 233 -5.73 8.76 -0.27
CA LEU A 233 -5.97 9.29 -1.61
C LEU A 233 -5.00 8.62 -2.59
N MET A 234 -5.54 7.92 -3.56
CA MET A 234 -4.77 7.14 -4.54
C MET A 234 -5.17 7.51 -5.95
N LYS A 235 -4.23 7.44 -6.89
CA LYS A 235 -4.50 7.60 -8.31
C LYS A 235 -5.19 6.34 -8.84
N SER A 236 -6.29 6.52 -9.57
CA SER A 236 -7.00 5.46 -10.30
C SER A 236 -7.11 5.83 -11.78
N LYS A 237 -7.65 4.94 -12.62
CA LYS A 237 -7.88 5.22 -14.06
C LYS A 237 -8.77 6.46 -14.27
N ASN A 238 -9.71 6.73 -13.35
CA ASN A 238 -10.67 7.83 -13.43
C ASN A 238 -10.31 9.04 -12.55
N GLY A 239 -9.02 9.21 -12.22
CA GLY A 239 -8.53 10.28 -11.36
C GLY A 239 -8.24 9.83 -9.92
N PHE A 240 -8.23 10.76 -8.97
CA PHE A 240 -7.91 10.45 -7.58
C PHE A 240 -9.15 10.03 -6.79
N ILE A 241 -9.04 8.94 -6.04
CA ILE A 241 -10.06 8.42 -5.13
C ILE A 241 -9.46 8.13 -3.75
N VAL A 242 -10.26 8.26 -2.70
CA VAL A 242 -9.89 7.76 -1.37
C VAL A 242 -10.17 6.25 -1.36
N ALA A 243 -9.15 5.45 -1.16
CA ALA A 243 -9.20 4.02 -1.44
C ALA A 243 -8.28 3.20 -0.53
N TYR A 244 -8.47 1.89 -0.59
CA TYR A 244 -7.49 0.88 -0.24
C TYR A 244 -6.91 0.26 -1.50
N ASN A 245 -5.66 -0.16 -1.42
CA ASN A 245 -4.99 -0.93 -2.45
C ASN A 245 -5.12 -2.41 -2.09
N VAL A 246 -5.80 -3.17 -2.93
CA VAL A 246 -5.99 -4.61 -2.74
C VAL A 246 -5.10 -5.34 -3.72
N GLN A 247 -4.20 -6.14 -3.19
CA GLN A 247 -3.37 -7.07 -3.96
C GLN A 247 -4.06 -8.42 -3.97
N THR A 248 -4.12 -9.09 -5.12
CA THR A 248 -4.59 -10.47 -5.24
C THR A 248 -3.49 -11.34 -5.81
N ALA A 249 -3.37 -12.53 -5.25
CA ALA A 249 -2.51 -13.58 -5.73
C ALA A 249 -3.40 -14.64 -6.39
N VAL A 250 -3.33 -14.77 -7.71
CA VAL A 250 -4.25 -15.55 -8.54
C VAL A 250 -3.50 -16.72 -9.17
N ASP A 251 -4.00 -17.92 -8.99
CA ASP A 251 -3.43 -19.14 -9.58
C ASP A 251 -3.57 -19.16 -11.10
N SER A 252 -2.52 -19.56 -11.82
CA SER A 252 -2.46 -19.52 -13.29
C SER A 252 -3.35 -20.56 -13.97
N GLU A 253 -3.58 -21.70 -13.35
CA GLU A 253 -4.36 -22.80 -13.93
C GLU A 253 -5.85 -22.63 -13.65
N THR A 254 -6.18 -22.36 -12.41
CA THR A 254 -7.58 -22.27 -11.98
C THR A 254 -8.17 -20.88 -12.11
N HIS A 255 -7.34 -19.84 -12.18
CA HIS A 255 -7.71 -18.43 -12.05
C HIS A 255 -8.46 -18.11 -10.75
N MET A 256 -8.28 -18.92 -9.72
CA MET A 256 -8.81 -18.66 -8.39
C MET A 256 -7.87 -17.75 -7.60
N ILE A 257 -8.43 -16.94 -6.73
CA ILE A 257 -7.66 -16.10 -5.81
C ILE A 257 -7.15 -17.01 -4.69
N GLU A 258 -5.83 -17.22 -4.61
CA GLU A 258 -5.20 -18.04 -3.56
C GLU A 258 -5.01 -17.27 -2.26
N ASP A 259 -4.63 -16.01 -2.36
CA ASP A 259 -4.56 -15.08 -1.23
C ASP A 259 -4.80 -13.65 -1.69
N TYR A 260 -5.01 -12.75 -0.72
CA TYR A 260 -5.14 -11.33 -0.97
C TYR A 260 -4.54 -10.52 0.19
N LEU A 261 -4.11 -9.30 -0.12
CA LEU A 261 -3.60 -8.33 0.85
C LEU A 261 -4.30 -7.00 0.70
N VAL A 262 -4.94 -6.52 1.77
CA VAL A 262 -5.46 -5.14 1.83
C VAL A 262 -4.39 -4.24 2.42
N THR A 263 -3.98 -3.22 1.66
CA THR A 263 -2.99 -2.25 2.11
C THR A 263 -3.45 -0.81 1.85
N ASN A 264 -2.87 0.13 2.57
CA ASN A 264 -3.04 1.56 2.31
C ASN A 264 -1.83 2.19 1.61
N ARG A 265 -0.88 1.37 1.13
CA ARG A 265 0.21 1.84 0.27
C ARG A 265 -0.37 2.29 -1.07
N VAL A 266 0.03 3.49 -1.50
CA VAL A 266 -0.49 4.13 -2.71
C VAL A 266 0.02 3.46 -3.98
N THR A 267 1.23 2.88 -3.92
CA THR A 267 1.92 2.17 -4.99
C THR A 267 1.99 0.68 -4.71
N ASP A 268 2.21 -0.10 -5.75
CA ASP A 268 2.37 -1.56 -5.68
C ASP A 268 3.83 -1.99 -5.46
N HIS A 269 4.75 -1.02 -5.51
CA HIS A 269 6.20 -1.17 -5.38
C HIS A 269 6.58 -1.92 -4.09
N GLY A 270 7.32 -3.01 -4.21
CA GLY A 270 7.78 -3.82 -3.09
C GLY A 270 6.65 -4.51 -2.31
N LEU A 271 5.62 -4.98 -2.99
CA LEU A 271 4.52 -5.72 -2.40
C LEU A 271 4.43 -7.18 -2.87
N THR A 272 5.37 -7.66 -3.69
CA THR A 272 5.34 -9.02 -4.23
C THR A 272 5.38 -10.07 -3.11
N GLY A 273 6.39 -10.02 -2.26
CA GLY A 273 6.53 -10.96 -1.15
C GLY A 273 5.36 -10.92 -0.17
N ALA A 274 4.89 -9.70 0.17
CA ALA A 274 3.76 -9.52 1.08
C ALA A 274 2.43 -10.04 0.52
N ALA A 275 2.23 -9.98 -0.81
CA ALA A 275 1.01 -10.45 -1.46
C ALA A 275 0.89 -11.98 -1.47
N VAL A 276 2.01 -12.71 -1.43
CA VAL A 276 2.04 -14.18 -1.46
C VAL A 276 2.49 -14.81 -0.13
N ALA A 277 2.66 -14.00 0.92
CA ALA A 277 3.15 -14.48 2.21
C ALA A 277 2.32 -15.63 2.79
N GLY A 278 0.99 -15.54 2.72
CA GLY A 278 0.10 -16.59 3.20
C GLY A 278 0.13 -17.86 2.33
N ILE A 279 0.48 -17.75 1.05
CA ILE A 279 0.69 -18.91 0.16
C ILE A 279 2.01 -19.60 0.55
N LYS A 280 3.07 -18.80 0.74
CA LYS A 280 4.37 -19.32 1.15
C LYS A 280 4.34 -19.99 2.52
N GLU A 281 3.62 -19.41 3.48
CA GLU A 281 3.41 -20.03 4.81
C GLU A 281 2.80 -21.43 4.69
N LYS A 282 1.83 -21.61 3.80
CA LYS A 282 1.19 -22.92 3.54
C LYS A 282 2.09 -23.88 2.77
N ALA A 283 2.92 -23.36 1.84
CA ALA A 283 3.86 -24.16 1.06
C ALA A 283 5.04 -24.66 1.91
N GLY A 284 5.29 -24.04 3.06
CA GLY A 284 6.42 -24.39 3.93
C GLY A 284 7.76 -24.24 3.22
N GLU A 285 8.49 -25.34 3.03
CA GLU A 285 9.77 -25.38 2.31
C GLU A 285 9.62 -25.30 0.78
N GLY A 286 8.43 -25.57 0.25
CA GLY A 286 8.15 -25.54 -1.18
C GLY A 286 8.39 -24.15 -1.80
N ILE A 287 8.81 -24.12 -3.06
CA ILE A 287 9.00 -22.88 -3.84
C ILE A 287 7.66 -22.34 -4.29
N VAL A 288 7.49 -21.04 -4.16
CA VAL A 288 6.33 -20.30 -4.68
C VAL A 288 6.80 -19.43 -5.84
N GLU A 289 6.34 -19.72 -7.05
CA GLU A 289 6.67 -18.92 -8.22
C GLU A 289 5.60 -17.86 -8.48
N THR A 290 6.02 -16.62 -8.69
CA THR A 290 5.10 -15.48 -8.87
C THR A 290 5.40 -14.72 -10.16
N VAL A 291 4.38 -14.08 -10.73
CA VAL A 291 4.52 -13.10 -11.81
C VAL A 291 3.86 -11.80 -11.39
N ALA A 292 4.49 -10.66 -11.68
CA ALA A 292 3.96 -9.34 -11.38
C ALA A 292 4.35 -8.33 -12.46
N ASP A 293 3.65 -7.18 -12.50
CA ASP A 293 3.96 -6.13 -13.46
C ASP A 293 5.17 -5.27 -13.03
N LYS A 294 5.59 -4.37 -13.93
CA LYS A 294 6.70 -3.43 -13.70
C LYS A 294 6.51 -2.52 -12.46
N GLY A 295 5.27 -2.32 -12.01
CA GLY A 295 4.94 -1.51 -10.84
C GLY A 295 5.41 -2.12 -9.52
N TYR A 296 5.72 -3.42 -9.49
CA TYR A 296 6.24 -4.15 -8.33
C TYR A 296 7.75 -4.13 -8.21
N ASN A 297 8.45 -3.64 -9.23
CA ASN A 297 9.91 -3.66 -9.29
C ASN A 297 10.53 -2.88 -8.11
N GLU A 298 11.05 -3.65 -7.14
CA GLU A 298 11.82 -3.15 -5.98
C GLU A 298 12.87 -4.21 -5.63
N ALA A 299 14.14 -3.85 -5.81
CA ALA A 299 15.24 -4.79 -5.67
C ALA A 299 15.33 -5.46 -4.30
N GLY A 300 15.02 -4.73 -3.22
CA GLY A 300 15.02 -5.28 -1.86
C GLY A 300 13.90 -6.30 -1.62
N ASP A 301 12.70 -6.05 -2.14
CA ASP A 301 11.57 -7.00 -2.05
C ASP A 301 11.86 -8.27 -2.87
N MET A 302 12.40 -8.10 -4.09
CA MET A 302 12.77 -9.23 -4.95
C MET A 302 13.90 -10.09 -4.33
N ALA A 303 14.91 -9.45 -3.75
CA ALA A 303 15.96 -10.14 -3.02
C ALA A 303 15.40 -10.91 -1.81
N ALA A 304 14.53 -10.27 -1.03
CA ALA A 304 13.85 -10.91 0.10
C ALA A 304 12.94 -12.07 -0.36
N CYS A 305 12.28 -11.95 -1.51
CA CYS A 305 11.51 -13.06 -2.10
C CYS A 305 12.40 -14.27 -2.36
N LEU A 306 13.53 -14.10 -3.06
CA LEU A 306 14.46 -15.19 -3.33
C LEU A 306 15.00 -15.82 -2.04
N GLU A 307 15.38 -15.02 -1.05
CA GLU A 307 15.83 -15.52 0.26
C GLU A 307 14.78 -16.40 0.97
N ASN A 308 13.49 -16.15 0.70
CA ASN A 308 12.38 -16.87 1.33
C ASN A 308 11.71 -17.93 0.43
N GLY A 309 12.36 -18.39 -0.62
CA GLY A 309 11.82 -19.43 -1.49
C GLY A 309 10.67 -18.96 -2.37
N ILE A 310 10.65 -17.68 -2.74
CA ILE A 310 9.70 -17.08 -3.66
C ILE A 310 10.46 -16.61 -4.90
N ILE A 311 10.07 -17.08 -6.09
CA ILE A 311 10.66 -16.63 -7.37
C ILE A 311 9.84 -15.46 -7.91
N PRO A 312 10.36 -14.22 -7.88
CA PRO A 312 9.62 -13.02 -8.26
C PRO A 312 9.84 -12.68 -9.73
N ASN A 313 9.09 -13.29 -10.66
CA ASN A 313 9.13 -12.92 -12.09
C ASN A 313 8.42 -11.57 -12.29
N VAL A 314 9.09 -10.48 -12.00
CA VAL A 314 8.61 -9.11 -12.21
C VAL A 314 9.03 -8.64 -13.61
N MET A 315 8.16 -7.89 -14.30
CA MET A 315 8.48 -7.35 -15.62
C MET A 315 9.67 -6.39 -15.55
N LEU A 316 10.65 -6.65 -16.41
CA LEU A 316 11.87 -5.85 -16.54
C LEU A 316 11.62 -4.49 -17.22
N PRO A 317 12.48 -3.49 -16.98
CA PRO A 317 12.59 -2.31 -17.83
C PRO A 317 12.94 -2.70 -19.28
N ASP A 318 12.58 -1.83 -20.23
CA ASP A 318 12.81 -2.09 -21.64
C ASP A 318 14.32 -2.23 -21.93
N GLY A 319 14.71 -3.33 -22.57
CA GLY A 319 16.10 -3.61 -22.96
C GLY A 319 16.93 -4.38 -21.92
N GLU A 320 16.35 -4.73 -20.77
CA GLU A 320 17.02 -5.55 -19.75
C GLU A 320 16.48 -6.99 -19.79
N ASP A 321 17.33 -7.97 -19.50
CA ASP A 321 17.01 -9.41 -19.48
C ASP A 321 17.16 -10.02 -18.07
N THR A 322 17.89 -9.35 -17.19
CA THR A 322 18.20 -9.83 -15.84
C THR A 322 18.09 -8.71 -14.82
N TYR A 323 17.85 -9.10 -13.58
CA TYR A 323 17.96 -8.22 -12.41
C TYR A 323 19.29 -8.45 -11.69
N GLU A 324 19.93 -7.37 -11.29
CA GLU A 324 21.04 -7.40 -10.33
C GLU A 324 20.52 -7.06 -8.94
N LEU A 325 20.60 -8.03 -8.02
CA LEU A 325 20.11 -7.91 -6.65
C LEU A 325 21.27 -8.01 -5.67
N GLU A 326 21.18 -7.34 -4.54
CA GLU A 326 22.19 -7.38 -3.48
C GLU A 326 21.56 -7.89 -2.20
N ILE A 327 22.18 -8.91 -1.58
CA ILE A 327 21.82 -9.43 -0.26
C ILE A 327 23.00 -9.38 0.69
N PRO A 328 22.78 -9.34 2.02
CA PRO A 328 23.86 -9.43 2.98
C PRO A 328 24.63 -10.75 2.87
N TYR A 329 25.96 -10.70 2.94
CA TYR A 329 26.79 -11.91 3.05
C TYR A 329 26.74 -12.47 4.48
N GLU A 330 26.67 -13.79 4.59
CA GLU A 330 26.74 -14.53 5.84
C GLU A 330 27.72 -15.70 5.66
N ASP A 331 28.71 -15.78 6.56
CA ASP A 331 29.63 -16.91 6.58
C ASP A 331 28.98 -18.08 7.33
N ILE A 332 28.63 -19.10 6.58
CA ILE A 332 27.89 -20.27 7.10
C ILE A 332 28.81 -21.43 7.56
N GLY A 333 30.14 -21.33 7.31
CA GLY A 333 31.07 -22.40 7.62
C GLY A 333 30.70 -23.76 7.02
N ASP A 334 31.19 -24.84 7.58
CA ASP A 334 30.91 -26.21 7.12
C ASP A 334 29.47 -26.71 7.44
N ALA A 335 28.67 -25.91 8.16
CA ALA A 335 27.32 -26.29 8.61
C ALA A 335 26.21 -25.96 7.59
N ALA A 336 26.58 -25.69 6.35
CA ALA A 336 25.73 -25.05 5.36
C ALA A 336 24.51 -25.85 4.92
N ASP A 337 24.56 -27.16 4.92
CA ASP A 337 23.61 -27.93 4.09
C ASP A 337 23.06 -29.17 4.78
N THR A 338 22.26 -28.95 5.82
CA THR A 338 21.32 -30.01 6.21
C THR A 338 19.96 -29.67 5.63
N ALA A 339 19.39 -30.57 4.84
CA ALA A 339 18.06 -30.48 4.23
C ALA A 339 16.92 -30.19 5.24
N GLU A 340 17.20 -30.24 6.51
CA GLU A 340 16.25 -30.02 7.62
C GLU A 340 16.18 -28.57 8.13
N ASN A 341 16.95 -27.63 7.54
CA ASN A 341 16.97 -26.24 8.00
C ASN A 341 15.96 -25.39 7.19
N PRO A 342 14.89 -24.85 7.82
CA PRO A 342 13.90 -24.02 7.13
C PRO A 342 14.47 -22.76 6.46
N ASP A 343 15.66 -22.31 6.89
CA ASP A 343 16.37 -21.17 6.32
C ASP A 343 17.46 -21.57 5.29
N ARG A 344 17.45 -22.84 4.82
CA ARG A 344 18.50 -23.36 3.92
C ARG A 344 18.73 -22.48 2.69
N ILE A 345 17.67 -22.13 1.96
CA ILE A 345 17.74 -21.30 0.75
C ILE A 345 18.37 -19.94 1.06
N LYS A 346 17.93 -19.29 2.12
CA LYS A 346 18.41 -17.98 2.55
C LYS A 346 19.89 -18.02 2.91
N ARG A 347 20.30 -19.00 3.68
CA ARG A 347 21.69 -19.16 4.13
C ARG A 347 22.62 -19.49 2.95
N SER A 348 22.20 -20.39 2.04
CA SER A 348 22.96 -20.70 0.84
C SER A 348 23.18 -19.46 -0.02
N LEU A 349 22.12 -18.70 -0.32
CA LEU A 349 22.24 -17.47 -1.11
C LEU A 349 23.16 -16.44 -0.44
N ARG A 350 23.06 -16.27 0.87
CA ARG A 350 23.92 -15.35 1.65
C ARG A 350 25.38 -15.77 1.68
N ALA A 351 25.66 -17.06 1.54
CA ALA A 351 27.02 -17.57 1.39
C ALA A 351 27.57 -17.46 -0.04
N GLY A 352 26.76 -17.02 -1.01
CA GLY A 352 27.13 -17.00 -2.42
C GLY A 352 26.97 -18.34 -3.12
N ILE A 353 26.16 -19.26 -2.55
CA ILE A 353 25.86 -20.58 -3.11
C ILE A 353 24.46 -20.54 -3.71
N ILE A 354 24.31 -20.97 -4.96
CA ILE A 354 23.02 -21.08 -5.63
C ILE A 354 22.37 -22.42 -5.24
N PRO A 355 21.17 -22.41 -4.62
CA PRO A 355 20.42 -23.64 -4.32
C PRO A 355 19.98 -24.35 -5.61
N GLU A 356 19.82 -25.68 -5.56
CA GLU A 356 19.35 -26.48 -6.70
C GLU A 356 18.01 -25.97 -7.26
N GLU A 357 17.10 -25.51 -6.39
CA GLU A 357 15.80 -24.96 -6.78
C GLU A 357 15.89 -23.69 -7.64
N TYR A 358 17.05 -23.04 -7.63
CA TYR A 358 17.29 -21.81 -8.39
C TYR A 358 18.24 -21.99 -9.58
N GLU A 359 18.63 -23.22 -9.88
CA GLU A 359 19.39 -23.51 -11.10
C GLU A 359 18.65 -23.04 -12.35
N GLY A 360 19.36 -22.34 -13.23
CA GLY A 360 18.79 -21.75 -14.45
C GLY A 360 17.95 -20.48 -14.25
N ILE A 361 17.70 -20.07 -12.98
CA ILE A 361 16.95 -18.87 -12.60
C ILE A 361 17.89 -17.78 -12.07
N VAL A 362 18.77 -18.16 -11.14
CA VAL A 362 19.87 -17.33 -10.66
C VAL A 362 21.13 -17.69 -11.43
N GLU A 363 21.64 -16.76 -12.25
CA GLU A 363 22.78 -17.00 -13.13
C GLU A 363 24.11 -16.95 -12.39
N SER A 364 24.20 -16.08 -11.38
CA SER A 364 25.41 -15.96 -10.55
C SER A 364 25.09 -15.43 -9.15
N ALA A 365 25.93 -15.83 -8.19
CA ALA A 365 25.92 -15.37 -6.80
C ALA A 365 27.38 -15.06 -6.38
N GLU A 366 27.78 -13.80 -6.49
CA GLU A 366 29.18 -13.40 -6.27
C GLU A 366 29.33 -12.62 -4.97
N VAL A 367 30.26 -13.06 -4.11
CA VAL A 367 30.61 -12.33 -2.88
C VAL A 367 31.48 -11.12 -3.24
N ARG A 368 31.06 -9.93 -2.85
CA ARG A 368 31.78 -8.66 -3.11
C ARG A 368 31.88 -7.82 -1.86
N GLU A 369 32.88 -6.96 -1.82
CA GLU A 369 32.98 -5.91 -0.81
C GLU A 369 32.33 -4.63 -1.31
N LYS A 370 31.43 -4.06 -0.49
CA LYS A 370 30.74 -2.80 -0.76
C LYS A 370 31.00 -1.81 0.34
N ARG A 371 31.43 -0.62 -0.03
CA ARG A 371 31.56 0.51 0.90
C ARG A 371 30.20 1.13 1.15
N VAL A 372 29.67 0.95 2.35
CA VAL A 372 28.33 1.42 2.75
C VAL A 372 28.47 2.61 3.70
N PHE A 373 27.71 3.67 3.45
CA PHE A 373 27.67 4.82 4.35
C PHE A 373 26.71 4.57 5.51
N ILE A 374 27.24 4.58 6.72
CA ILE A 374 26.45 4.48 7.97
C ILE A 374 26.21 5.87 8.52
N LYS A 375 24.94 6.28 8.56
CA LYS A 375 24.54 7.56 9.12
C LYS A 375 24.63 7.50 10.65
N ASP A 376 25.49 8.35 11.22
CA ASP A 376 25.63 8.51 12.67
C ASP A 376 25.18 9.93 13.06
N GLY A 377 24.11 10.03 13.84
CA GLY A 377 23.57 11.32 14.31
C GLY A 377 24.45 12.02 15.36
N THR A 378 25.44 11.34 15.94
CA THR A 378 26.23 11.78 17.09
C THR A 378 27.63 12.30 16.74
N LYS A 379 28.16 11.99 15.55
CA LYS A 379 29.53 12.39 15.16
C LYS A 379 29.59 13.74 14.45
N GLU A 380 30.50 14.60 14.92
CA GLU A 380 30.75 15.94 14.34
C GLU A 380 31.55 15.92 13.03
N ALA A 381 32.13 14.78 12.64
CA ALA A 381 32.95 14.67 11.45
C ALA A 381 32.13 14.82 10.17
N VAL A 382 32.45 15.83 9.40
CA VAL A 382 31.94 16.02 8.03
C VAL A 382 32.67 15.04 7.13
N ILE A 383 31.95 14.07 6.58
CA ILE A 383 32.56 13.11 5.66
C ILE A 383 32.47 13.65 4.24
N ASN A 384 33.60 13.60 3.58
CA ASN A 384 33.70 13.84 2.15
C ASN A 384 33.04 12.69 1.38
N PRO A 385 31.95 12.92 0.61
CA PRO A 385 31.32 11.87 -0.19
C PRO A 385 32.17 11.47 -1.42
N TYR A 386 33.19 12.24 -1.73
CA TYR A 386 34.12 11.99 -2.82
C TYR A 386 35.28 11.14 -2.29
N GLY A 387 35.55 10.03 -2.98
CA GLY A 387 36.59 9.07 -2.58
C GLY A 387 38.01 9.60 -2.75
N SER A 388 38.19 10.54 -3.68
CA SER A 388 39.52 11.10 -4.03
C SER A 388 39.46 12.58 -4.40
N GLU A 389 40.65 13.19 -4.51
CA GLU A 389 40.80 14.56 -5.01
C GLU A 389 40.38 14.67 -6.48
N GLU A 390 40.66 13.66 -7.27
CA GLU A 390 40.28 13.59 -8.68
C GLU A 390 38.77 13.63 -8.85
N GLU A 391 38.01 12.89 -8.08
CA GLU A 391 36.53 12.91 -8.10
C GLU A 391 35.97 14.28 -7.72
N MET A 392 36.59 14.97 -6.75
CA MET A 392 36.20 16.33 -6.39
C MET A 392 36.48 17.33 -7.51
N GLN A 393 37.61 17.19 -8.21
CA GLN A 393 37.97 18.06 -9.34
C GLN A 393 37.08 17.78 -10.55
N GLU A 394 36.79 16.53 -10.84
CA GLU A 394 35.86 16.14 -11.90
C GLU A 394 34.48 16.75 -11.65
N ARG A 395 33.96 16.58 -10.43
CA ARG A 395 32.69 17.17 -10.03
C ARG A 395 32.70 18.69 -10.11
N ALA A 396 33.80 19.33 -9.75
CA ALA A 396 33.94 20.76 -9.93
C ALA A 396 33.86 21.17 -11.40
N GLY A 397 34.51 20.43 -12.29
CA GLY A 397 34.48 20.64 -13.75
C GLY A 397 33.07 20.57 -14.36
N GLU A 398 32.15 19.86 -13.74
CA GLU A 398 30.73 19.83 -14.14
C GLU A 398 29.96 21.14 -13.89
N GLY A 399 30.58 22.13 -13.22
CA GLY A 399 29.99 23.44 -12.96
C GLY A 399 29.66 23.70 -11.49
N TYR A 400 30.31 23.00 -10.56
CA TYR A 400 30.08 23.17 -9.12
C TYR A 400 31.33 23.69 -8.39
N PHE A 401 31.13 24.40 -7.30
CA PHE A 401 32.17 24.63 -6.31
C PHE A 401 32.11 23.49 -5.31
N VAL A 402 33.16 22.69 -5.22
CA VAL A 402 33.26 21.49 -4.37
C VAL A 402 34.21 21.74 -3.22
N ARG A 403 33.72 21.61 -1.98
CA ARG A 403 34.49 21.83 -0.76
C ARG A 403 35.12 20.53 -0.28
N ASP A 404 36.41 20.58 -0.04
CA ASP A 404 37.14 19.59 0.75
C ASP A 404 37.16 20.07 2.23
N PRO A 405 36.40 19.40 3.11
CA PRO A 405 36.35 19.78 4.52
C PRO A 405 37.61 19.39 5.30
N GLU A 406 38.38 18.40 4.84
CA GLU A 406 39.58 17.90 5.52
C GLU A 406 40.75 18.85 5.31
N ARG A 407 40.94 19.29 4.05
CA ARG A 407 42.00 20.24 3.70
C ARG A 407 41.56 21.70 3.78
N ASN A 408 40.30 21.95 4.08
CA ASN A 408 39.67 23.27 4.19
C ASN A 408 39.89 24.15 2.94
N LEU A 409 39.60 23.58 1.78
CA LEU A 409 39.72 24.26 0.47
C LEU A 409 38.49 23.98 -0.40
N VAL A 410 38.37 24.70 -1.51
CA VAL A 410 37.27 24.54 -2.48
C VAL A 410 37.84 24.46 -3.89
N TYR A 411 37.45 23.42 -4.63
CA TYR A 411 37.72 23.34 -6.08
C TYR A 411 36.67 24.12 -6.85
N CYS A 412 37.11 24.94 -7.82
CA CYS A 412 36.22 25.71 -8.66
C CYS A 412 36.00 25.02 -10.03
N PRO A 413 34.94 25.39 -10.81
CA PRO A 413 34.67 24.80 -12.12
C PRO A 413 35.79 24.95 -13.15
N ALA A 414 36.71 25.90 -12.96
CA ALA A 414 37.88 26.09 -13.82
C ALA A 414 39.12 25.29 -13.41
N GLY A 415 38.98 24.37 -12.43
CA GLY A 415 40.09 23.54 -11.95
C GLY A 415 40.99 24.21 -10.90
N GLU A 416 40.70 25.43 -10.47
CA GLU A 416 41.53 26.17 -9.51
C GLU A 416 41.08 25.93 -8.06
N VAL A 417 42.03 26.01 -7.13
CA VAL A 417 41.82 25.83 -5.70
C VAL A 417 41.57 27.18 -5.02
N LEU A 418 40.44 27.31 -4.34
CA LEU A 418 40.10 28.46 -3.51
C LEU A 418 40.42 28.14 -2.04
N ARG A 419 41.11 29.04 -1.34
CA ARG A 419 41.51 28.88 0.06
C ARG A 419 40.63 29.72 0.99
N GLN A 420 40.56 29.33 2.24
CA GLN A 420 39.84 30.10 3.26
C GLN A 420 40.40 31.53 3.36
N LYS A 421 39.49 32.49 3.23
CA LYS A 421 39.83 33.91 3.39
C LYS A 421 39.41 34.46 4.76
N SER A 422 38.21 34.12 5.22
CA SER A 422 37.65 34.57 6.50
C SER A 422 36.50 33.71 6.96
N ILE A 423 36.16 33.79 8.24
CA ILE A 423 34.95 33.20 8.81
C ILE A 423 34.01 34.36 9.13
N LYS A 424 32.79 34.31 8.67
CA LYS A 424 31.76 35.31 8.92
C LYS A 424 31.14 35.15 10.31
N LYS A 425 30.49 36.23 10.80
CA LYS A 425 29.78 36.22 12.10
C LYS A 425 28.70 35.11 12.22
N ASN A 426 28.13 34.67 11.10
CA ASN A 426 27.15 33.59 11.04
C ASN A 426 27.77 32.16 10.92
N GLY A 427 29.08 32.04 11.10
CA GLY A 427 29.81 30.78 11.02
C GLY A 427 30.11 30.26 9.60
N ASN A 428 29.70 31.00 8.56
CA ASN A 428 30.04 30.60 7.19
C ASN A 428 31.50 30.90 6.90
N ILE A 429 32.15 29.96 6.21
CA ILE A 429 33.55 30.07 5.79
C ILE A 429 33.57 30.64 4.37
N ARG A 430 34.33 31.70 4.17
CA ARG A 430 34.53 32.36 2.89
C ARG A 430 35.82 31.88 2.23
N TYR A 431 35.70 31.43 1.00
CA TYR A 431 36.81 30.97 0.16
C TYR A 431 37.03 31.90 -1.02
N ALA A 432 38.29 32.15 -1.40
CA ALA A 432 38.68 32.92 -2.57
C ALA A 432 40.09 32.55 -3.04
N ASN A 433 40.36 32.82 -4.32
CA ASN A 433 41.71 32.84 -4.87
C ASN A 433 41.81 34.03 -5.85
N LYS A 434 42.34 35.14 -5.34
CA LYS A 434 42.41 36.40 -6.09
C LYS A 434 43.30 36.28 -7.32
N THR A 435 44.45 35.64 -7.18
CA THR A 435 45.46 35.52 -8.23
C THR A 435 44.94 34.64 -9.37
N ALA A 436 44.45 33.48 -9.03
CA ALA A 436 43.88 32.56 -10.04
C ALA A 436 42.67 33.15 -10.76
N CYS A 437 41.76 33.83 -10.04
CA CYS A 437 40.58 34.43 -10.66
C CYS A 437 40.91 35.58 -11.62
N ARG A 438 41.93 36.41 -11.33
CA ARG A 438 42.36 37.49 -12.21
C ARG A 438 42.90 37.03 -13.56
N HIS A 439 43.54 35.86 -13.60
CA HIS A 439 44.16 35.27 -14.79
C HIS A 439 43.31 34.15 -15.40
N CYS A 440 42.10 33.89 -14.87
CA CYS A 440 41.24 32.80 -15.27
C CYS A 440 40.63 33.03 -16.66
N LYS A 441 40.93 32.14 -17.64
CA LYS A 441 40.37 32.21 -18.98
C LYS A 441 38.85 31.98 -19.05
N ASN A 442 38.30 31.38 -18.04
CA ASN A 442 36.85 31.04 -17.94
C ASN A 442 36.09 32.00 -16.99
N ARG A 443 36.66 33.17 -16.70
CA ARG A 443 36.07 34.11 -15.75
C ARG A 443 34.67 34.54 -16.16
N ASP A 444 34.41 34.83 -17.40
CA ASP A 444 33.12 35.31 -17.91
C ASP A 444 32.00 34.24 -17.81
N LYS A 445 32.38 32.94 -17.87
CA LYS A 445 31.44 31.85 -17.58
C LYS A 445 31.15 31.65 -16.10
N CYS A 446 32.07 32.01 -15.20
CA CYS A 446 31.99 31.74 -13.78
C CYS A 446 31.40 32.90 -12.98
N TYR A 447 31.65 34.15 -13.38
CA TYR A 447 31.33 35.33 -12.57
C TYR A 447 31.07 36.60 -13.38
N LYS A 448 29.84 37.10 -13.32
CA LYS A 448 29.40 38.34 -14.00
C LYS A 448 29.40 39.57 -13.07
N GLY A 449 29.97 39.49 -11.86
CA GLY A 449 29.97 40.55 -10.88
C GLY A 449 31.04 41.62 -11.12
N LYS A 450 30.93 42.75 -10.40
CA LYS A 450 31.83 43.93 -10.53
C LYS A 450 33.24 43.70 -9.96
N ASN A 451 33.42 42.70 -9.07
CA ASN A 451 34.72 42.44 -8.44
C ASN A 451 35.66 41.68 -9.40
N GLU A 452 36.99 41.85 -9.22
CA GLU A 452 38.00 41.16 -10.03
C GLU A 452 38.10 39.65 -9.74
N TRP A 453 37.55 39.17 -8.64
CA TRP A 453 37.57 37.76 -8.23
C TRP A 453 36.23 37.34 -7.60
N LYS A 454 35.94 36.04 -7.64
CA LYS A 454 34.76 35.46 -7.00
C LYS A 454 35.09 35.05 -5.57
N GLU A 455 34.19 35.37 -4.66
CA GLU A 455 34.19 34.87 -3.29
C GLU A 455 32.98 33.95 -3.11
N ILE A 456 33.17 32.78 -2.46
CA ILE A 456 32.09 31.85 -2.20
C ILE A 456 32.06 31.50 -0.72
N ASP A 457 30.85 31.50 -0.15
CA ASP A 457 30.65 31.19 1.26
C ASP A 457 30.07 29.79 1.40
N PHE A 458 30.61 29.00 2.32
CA PHE A 458 30.10 27.68 2.68
C PHE A 458 29.73 27.63 4.16
N ASN A 459 28.59 27.03 4.50
CA ASN A 459 28.31 26.65 5.87
C ASN A 459 28.89 25.26 6.18
N LYS A 460 28.81 24.82 7.46
CA LYS A 460 29.38 23.56 7.91
C LYS A 460 28.88 22.34 7.15
N ASP A 461 27.62 22.38 6.70
CA ASP A 461 26.90 21.22 6.16
C ASP A 461 26.83 21.22 4.62
N THR A 462 27.37 22.25 3.97
CA THR A 462 27.36 22.33 2.50
C THR A 462 28.70 21.87 1.95
N LEU A 463 28.70 20.92 1.03
CA LEU A 463 29.89 20.41 0.34
C LEU A 463 29.97 20.90 -1.11
N GLU A 464 28.83 21.15 -1.73
CA GLU A 464 28.80 21.66 -3.10
C GLU A 464 27.89 22.88 -3.22
N LYS A 465 28.25 23.77 -4.12
CA LYS A 465 27.38 24.86 -4.57
C LYS A 465 27.43 24.98 -6.09
N PRO A 466 26.27 25.07 -6.77
CA PRO A 466 26.25 25.26 -8.22
C PRO A 466 26.82 26.63 -8.58
N CYS A 467 27.66 26.69 -9.60
CA CYS A 467 28.03 27.92 -10.28
C CYS A 467 26.98 28.22 -11.34
N LYS A 468 25.99 29.02 -11.01
CA LYS A 468 24.83 29.28 -11.87
C LYS A 468 25.25 29.79 -13.24
N ASP A 469 26.11 30.81 -13.29
CA ASP A 469 26.58 31.41 -14.55
C ASP A 469 27.29 30.39 -15.45
N TRP A 470 28.05 29.45 -14.86
CA TRP A 470 28.72 28.38 -15.60
C TRP A 470 27.74 27.35 -16.18
N LEU A 471 26.81 26.87 -15.34
CA LEU A 471 25.81 25.89 -15.75
C LEU A 471 24.89 26.46 -16.84
N GLU A 472 24.48 27.72 -16.72
CA GLU A 472 23.70 28.42 -17.74
C GLU A 472 24.47 28.58 -19.05
N ALA A 473 25.76 28.92 -19.00
CA ALA A 473 26.60 29.04 -20.18
C ALA A 473 26.79 27.70 -20.93
N GLU A 474 26.67 26.58 -20.19
CA GLU A 474 26.73 25.22 -20.77
C GLU A 474 25.36 24.61 -21.08
N GLY A 475 24.27 25.35 -20.92
CA GLY A 475 22.91 24.89 -21.17
C GLY A 475 22.44 23.80 -20.18
N LYS A 476 23.09 23.67 -19.02
CA LYS A 476 22.78 22.66 -18.00
C LYS A 476 21.79 23.22 -16.97
N LYS A 477 20.85 22.37 -16.50
CA LYS A 477 19.93 22.75 -15.43
C LYS A 477 20.66 22.90 -14.10
N VAL A 478 20.43 24.01 -13.40
CA VAL A 478 20.96 24.25 -12.05
C VAL A 478 20.30 23.28 -11.07
N ARG A 479 21.09 22.40 -10.46
CA ARG A 479 20.65 21.48 -9.38
C ARG A 479 21.29 21.90 -8.05
N PRO A 480 20.59 21.72 -6.91
CA PRO A 480 21.19 21.96 -5.61
C PRO A 480 22.40 21.04 -5.40
N GLY A 481 23.47 21.58 -4.84
CA GLY A 481 24.66 20.82 -4.49
C GLY A 481 24.42 19.89 -3.29
N GLN A 482 25.34 18.94 -3.12
CA GLN A 482 25.26 17.97 -2.02
C GLN A 482 25.52 18.63 -0.67
N LYS A 483 24.82 18.14 0.38
CA LYS A 483 25.06 18.51 1.76
C LYS A 483 25.97 17.47 2.43
N ALA A 484 26.74 17.92 3.41
CA ALA A 484 27.53 17.02 4.24
C ALA A 484 26.66 15.96 4.92
N LYS A 485 27.13 14.74 4.89
CA LYS A 485 26.49 13.63 5.61
C LYS A 485 27.31 13.35 6.87
N ARG A 486 26.65 13.27 8.02
CA ARG A 486 27.29 12.83 9.27
C ARG A 486 27.22 11.32 9.35
N GLY A 487 28.37 10.65 9.45
CA GLY A 487 28.45 9.20 9.49
C GLY A 487 29.87 8.74 9.16
N HIS A 488 30.01 7.46 8.90
CA HIS A 488 31.26 6.83 8.48
C HIS A 488 30.99 5.79 7.39
N TYR A 489 32.01 5.41 6.66
CA TYR A 489 31.93 4.32 5.71
C TYR A 489 32.42 3.02 6.37
N GLU A 490 31.64 1.96 6.19
CA GLU A 490 32.02 0.61 6.54
C GLU A 490 32.13 -0.21 5.25
N VAL A 491 33.11 -1.10 5.20
CA VAL A 491 33.18 -2.12 4.15
C VAL A 491 32.35 -3.31 4.62
N LYS A 492 31.28 -3.62 3.89
CA LYS A 492 30.43 -4.78 4.15
C LYS A 492 30.59 -5.77 3.02
N LYS A 493 30.66 -7.05 3.36
CA LYS A 493 30.52 -8.11 2.36
C LYS A 493 29.05 -8.24 2.00
N ILE A 494 28.78 -8.33 0.72
CA ILE A 494 27.46 -8.54 0.12
C ILE A 494 27.57 -9.66 -0.90
N VAL A 495 26.44 -10.31 -1.20
CA VAL A 495 26.34 -11.19 -2.36
C VAL A 495 25.56 -10.46 -3.44
N ARG A 496 26.15 -10.36 -4.64
CA ARG A 496 25.47 -9.88 -5.84
C ARG A 496 24.88 -11.07 -6.56
N LEU A 497 23.56 -11.08 -6.70
CA LEU A 497 22.80 -12.07 -7.43
C LEU A 497 22.44 -11.51 -8.80
N VAL A 498 22.62 -12.32 -9.84
CA VAL A 498 22.07 -12.05 -11.18
C VAL A 498 20.89 -13.00 -11.38
N PHE A 499 19.69 -12.45 -11.45
CA PHE A 499 18.43 -13.19 -11.52
C PHE A 499 17.77 -12.96 -12.88
N ARG A 500 17.37 -14.05 -13.54
CA ARG A 500 16.68 -14.02 -14.83
C ARG A 500 15.21 -14.43 -14.66
N PRO A 501 14.25 -13.50 -14.78
CA PRO A 501 12.84 -13.84 -14.71
C PRO A 501 12.33 -14.58 -15.95
N ASP A 502 11.31 -15.42 -15.77
CA ASP A 502 10.66 -16.18 -16.83
C ASP A 502 9.71 -15.28 -17.64
N ARG A 503 10.12 -14.89 -18.86
CA ARG A 503 9.34 -14.04 -19.75
C ARG A 503 8.04 -14.68 -20.22
N GLN A 504 8.04 -15.99 -20.47
CA GLN A 504 6.83 -16.68 -20.97
C GLN A 504 5.70 -16.66 -19.93
N LYS A 505 6.04 -16.81 -18.66
CA LYS A 505 5.07 -16.68 -17.57
C LYS A 505 4.62 -15.24 -17.37
N MET A 506 5.52 -14.27 -17.49
CA MET A 506 5.17 -12.85 -17.39
C MET A 506 4.17 -12.41 -18.47
N ASP A 507 4.26 -12.93 -19.68
CA ASP A 507 3.33 -12.62 -20.79
C ASP A 507 1.89 -13.10 -20.49
N GLN A 508 1.73 -14.17 -19.70
CA GLN A 508 0.43 -14.72 -19.31
C GLN A 508 -0.25 -13.91 -18.20
N ARG A 509 0.49 -13.07 -17.49
CA ARG A 509 0.03 -12.32 -16.30
C ARG A 509 -1.31 -11.60 -16.49
N MET A 510 -1.46 -10.85 -17.58
CA MET A 510 -2.66 -10.04 -17.83
C MET A 510 -3.94 -10.88 -17.87
N CYS A 511 -3.91 -12.00 -18.55
CA CYS A 511 -5.06 -12.91 -18.66
C CYS A 511 -5.47 -13.50 -17.30
N ILE A 512 -4.50 -13.71 -16.41
CA ILE A 512 -4.72 -14.34 -15.10
C ILE A 512 -5.25 -13.30 -14.10
N SER A 513 -4.55 -12.18 -13.93
CA SER A 513 -4.79 -11.27 -12.81
C SER A 513 -5.90 -10.23 -13.04
N GLU A 514 -6.19 -9.83 -14.29
CA GLU A 514 -7.23 -8.83 -14.56
C GLU A 514 -8.65 -9.40 -14.43
N HIS A 515 -8.83 -10.70 -14.68
CA HIS A 515 -10.13 -11.37 -14.66
C HIS A 515 -10.84 -11.25 -13.29
N PRO A 516 -10.21 -11.55 -12.14
CA PRO A 516 -10.86 -11.43 -10.83
C PRO A 516 -11.34 -10.02 -10.53
N PHE A 517 -10.50 -9.01 -10.79
CA PHE A 517 -10.87 -7.62 -10.53
C PHE A 517 -12.01 -7.13 -11.42
N GLY A 518 -12.04 -7.55 -12.69
CA GLY A 518 -13.14 -7.27 -13.59
C GLY A 518 -14.46 -7.85 -13.08
N THR A 519 -14.43 -9.10 -12.64
CA THR A 519 -15.60 -9.79 -12.09
C THR A 519 -16.07 -9.15 -10.78
N ILE A 520 -15.15 -8.95 -9.81
CA ILE A 520 -15.49 -8.38 -8.51
C ILE A 520 -16.06 -6.96 -8.66
N LYS A 521 -15.38 -6.08 -9.41
CA LYS A 521 -15.80 -4.68 -9.52
C LYS A 521 -17.05 -4.46 -10.37
N ARG A 522 -17.19 -5.18 -11.49
CA ARG A 522 -18.27 -4.94 -12.45
C ARG A 522 -19.42 -5.90 -12.27
N TRP A 523 -19.11 -7.21 -12.25
CA TRP A 523 -20.17 -8.21 -12.20
C TRP A 523 -20.76 -8.34 -10.79
N MET A 524 -19.94 -8.31 -9.72
CA MET A 524 -20.41 -8.35 -8.32
C MET A 524 -20.77 -6.96 -7.76
N ASP A 525 -20.57 -5.87 -8.51
CA ASP A 525 -20.75 -4.47 -8.07
C ASP A 525 -19.99 -4.15 -6.78
N ALA A 526 -18.78 -4.70 -6.65
CA ALA A 526 -17.99 -4.65 -5.42
C ALA A 526 -16.74 -3.73 -5.55
N GLY A 527 -16.82 -2.64 -6.31
CA GLY A 527 -15.72 -1.67 -6.50
C GLY A 527 -15.49 -0.71 -5.32
N TYR A 528 -16.32 -0.76 -4.28
CA TYR A 528 -16.26 0.12 -3.10
C TYR A 528 -16.58 -0.64 -1.82
N TYR A 529 -16.15 -0.07 -0.68
CA TYR A 529 -16.36 -0.65 0.64
C TYR A 529 -17.57 -0.03 1.36
N LEU A 530 -18.27 -0.85 2.13
CA LEU A 530 -19.36 -0.43 3.01
C LEU A 530 -18.87 -0.21 4.43
N LEU A 531 -17.80 -0.90 4.84
CA LEU A 531 -17.16 -0.77 6.15
C LEU A 531 -16.01 0.24 6.11
N ARG A 532 -15.57 0.69 7.30
CA ARG A 532 -14.46 1.62 7.52
C ARG A 532 -13.41 0.98 8.41
N GLY A 533 -12.15 1.35 8.17
CA GLY A 533 -11.00 0.82 8.87
C GLY A 533 -10.46 -0.47 8.25
N LYS A 534 -9.14 -0.52 8.03
CA LYS A 534 -8.43 -1.58 7.30
C LYS A 534 -8.85 -2.99 7.73
N ARG A 535 -8.98 -3.23 9.05
CA ARG A 535 -9.36 -4.54 9.61
C ARG A 535 -10.73 -5.04 9.17
N LYS A 536 -11.74 -4.13 9.08
CA LYS A 536 -13.09 -4.49 8.66
C LYS A 536 -13.19 -4.61 7.14
N VAL A 537 -12.45 -3.75 6.44
CA VAL A 537 -12.28 -3.79 4.98
C VAL A 537 -11.63 -5.10 4.55
N ASP A 538 -10.65 -5.62 5.28
CA ASP A 538 -10.04 -6.92 5.03
C ASP A 538 -11.08 -8.06 5.05
N GLY A 539 -11.96 -8.08 6.05
CA GLY A 539 -13.05 -9.05 6.11
C GLY A 539 -14.09 -8.89 4.98
N GLU A 540 -14.38 -7.66 4.56
CA GLU A 540 -15.25 -7.42 3.41
C GLU A 540 -14.60 -7.89 2.10
N THR A 541 -13.28 -7.73 1.97
CA THR A 541 -12.49 -8.26 0.85
C THR A 541 -12.52 -9.80 0.82
N ALA A 542 -12.43 -10.45 2.00
CA ALA A 542 -12.56 -11.91 2.10
C ALA A 542 -13.86 -12.42 1.48
N LEU A 543 -15.00 -11.78 1.80
CA LEU A 543 -16.29 -12.13 1.22
C LEU A 543 -16.33 -11.93 -0.29
N MET A 544 -15.69 -10.88 -0.82
CA MET A 544 -15.61 -10.62 -2.26
C MET A 544 -14.78 -11.71 -2.95
N CYS A 545 -13.61 -12.03 -2.43
CA CYS A 545 -12.72 -13.06 -2.97
C CYS A 545 -13.37 -14.45 -2.88
N LEU A 546 -14.01 -14.78 -1.75
CA LEU A 546 -14.71 -16.04 -1.58
C LEU A 546 -15.91 -16.17 -2.55
N GLY A 547 -16.70 -15.11 -2.71
CA GLY A 547 -17.79 -15.10 -3.68
C GLY A 547 -17.31 -15.28 -5.12
N TYR A 548 -16.16 -14.70 -5.48
CA TYR A 548 -15.51 -14.92 -6.77
C TYR A 548 -15.06 -16.39 -6.92
N ASN A 549 -14.32 -16.92 -5.94
CA ASN A 549 -13.81 -18.28 -5.97
C ASN A 549 -14.93 -19.34 -6.00
N LEU A 550 -16.02 -19.11 -5.28
CA LEU A 550 -17.18 -19.99 -5.28
C LEU A 550 -17.77 -20.16 -6.69
N VAL A 551 -17.93 -19.04 -7.43
CA VAL A 551 -18.40 -19.08 -8.82
C VAL A 551 -17.38 -19.74 -9.73
N ARG A 552 -16.11 -19.43 -9.55
CA ARG A 552 -15.04 -19.99 -10.39
C ARG A 552 -14.92 -21.50 -10.19
N ALA A 553 -14.91 -21.96 -8.95
CA ALA A 553 -14.85 -23.38 -8.61
C ALA A 553 -16.07 -24.16 -9.16
N MET A 554 -17.28 -23.58 -9.06
CA MET A 554 -18.47 -24.15 -9.68
C MET A 554 -18.33 -24.35 -11.19
N ASN A 555 -17.75 -23.37 -11.88
CA ASN A 555 -17.53 -23.45 -13.32
C ASN A 555 -16.46 -24.48 -13.71
N LEU A 556 -15.48 -24.74 -12.83
CA LEU A 556 -14.41 -25.70 -13.07
C LEU A 556 -14.83 -27.15 -12.74
N LEU A 557 -15.53 -27.35 -11.65
CA LEU A 557 -15.81 -28.65 -11.08
C LEU A 557 -17.24 -29.17 -11.37
N GLY A 558 -18.20 -28.25 -11.54
CA GLY A 558 -19.61 -28.55 -11.56
C GLY A 558 -20.19 -28.81 -10.16
N PHE A 559 -21.51 -29.06 -10.08
CA PHE A 559 -22.22 -29.16 -8.81
C PHE A 559 -21.80 -30.39 -7.98
N GLU A 560 -21.77 -31.58 -8.59
CA GLU A 560 -21.48 -32.81 -7.86
C GLU A 560 -20.11 -32.81 -7.19
N LYS A 561 -19.05 -32.51 -7.95
CA LYS A 561 -17.67 -32.42 -7.40
C LYS A 561 -17.51 -31.32 -6.35
N MET A 562 -18.22 -30.22 -6.53
CA MET A 562 -18.23 -29.17 -5.51
C MET A 562 -18.91 -29.65 -4.22
N MET A 563 -20.00 -30.39 -4.32
CA MET A 563 -20.65 -30.98 -3.15
C MET A 563 -19.76 -32.01 -2.45
N GLU A 564 -18.99 -32.77 -3.19
CA GLU A 564 -17.99 -33.70 -2.63
C GLU A 564 -16.86 -32.97 -1.93
N ALA A 565 -16.28 -31.98 -2.58
CA ALA A 565 -15.17 -31.18 -2.01
C ALA A 565 -15.57 -30.39 -0.75
N MET A 566 -16.85 -30.03 -0.59
CA MET A 566 -17.35 -29.32 0.58
C MET A 566 -17.79 -30.24 1.74
N ALA A 567 -17.66 -31.54 1.57
CA ALA A 567 -18.01 -32.54 2.60
C ALA A 567 -16.95 -32.63 3.76
#